data_749a71ca2dccfc0098337cc54d2f5919
#
_entry.id   749a71ca2dccfc0098337cc54d2f5919
#
_cell.length_a   1.000
_cell.length_b   1.000
_cell.length_c   1.000
_cell.angle_alpha   90.00
_cell.angle_beta   90.00
_cell.angle_gamma   90.00
#
_symmetry.space_group_name_H-M   'P 1'
#
loop_
_entity.id
_entity.type
_entity.pdbx_description
1 polymer ?
#
loop_
_entity_poly.entity_id
_entity_poly.type
_entity_poly.pdbx_seq_one_letter_code
_entity_poly.pdbx_strand_id
1 'polypeptide(L)'
;VSRGKWQNLAKEDLVFLRDDVSEDPREQQKLISLELRKNSFKEVAATMTKEQIMHEGQRCIECSCTDKKDCKLREHGDTYGCKADAIKGKRLPVSYDIRHPSIIQDRGKCIKCGVCVKVCKEVVNRTLLSPKKRGFFTCVGTAFDKGFPDSCAECGECINACPVGALDWRIKK
;
A
#
# COMPACT_ATOMS: atom_id res chain seq x y z
N VAL A 1 -1.92 -8.30 9.93
CA VAL A 1 -1.36 -8.41 8.57
C VAL A 1 -2.08 -9.55 7.88
N SER A 2 -2.96 -9.25 6.92
CA SER A 2 -3.72 -10.27 6.18
C SER A 2 -2.85 -10.87 5.08
N ARG A 3 -2.12 -11.92 5.39
CA ARG A 3 -1.31 -12.67 4.42
C ARG A 3 -2.10 -13.21 3.22
N GLY A 4 -3.43 -13.32 3.33
CA GLY A 4 -4.27 -13.95 2.30
C GLY A 4 -4.61 -13.09 1.07
N LYS A 5 -4.38 -11.78 1.10
CA LYS A 5 -4.78 -10.89 -0.01
C LYS A 5 -3.75 -10.72 -1.10
N TRP A 6 -2.48 -10.86 -0.77
CA TRP A 6 -1.38 -10.77 -1.72
C TRP A 6 -1.26 -12.01 -2.61
N GLN A 7 -1.89 -13.13 -2.21
CA GLN A 7 -1.88 -14.38 -3.00
C GLN A 7 -2.67 -14.29 -4.30
N ASN A 8 -3.56 -13.31 -4.44
CA ASN A 8 -4.43 -13.14 -5.62
C ASN A 8 -3.99 -12.00 -6.54
N LEU A 9 -2.88 -11.32 -6.22
CA LEU A 9 -2.29 -10.31 -7.09
C LEU A 9 -1.24 -10.98 -7.97
N ALA A 10 -1.32 -10.77 -9.29
CA ALA A 10 -0.26 -11.19 -10.19
C ALA A 10 1.05 -10.47 -9.81
N LYS A 11 2.19 -11.11 -10.05
CA LYS A 11 3.51 -10.52 -9.75
C LYS A 11 3.67 -9.16 -10.43
N GLU A 12 3.13 -9.03 -11.62
CA GLU A 12 3.11 -7.81 -12.43
C GLU A 12 2.32 -6.67 -11.77
N ASP A 13 1.32 -7.00 -10.96
CA ASP A 13 0.52 -6.01 -10.23
C ASP A 13 1.23 -5.41 -9.02
N LEU A 14 2.30 -6.05 -8.53
CA LEU A 14 3.08 -5.59 -7.38
C LEU A 14 4.19 -4.61 -7.76
N VAL A 15 4.64 -4.64 -9.01
CA VAL A 15 5.78 -3.86 -9.52
C VAL A 15 5.48 -2.35 -9.59
N PHE A 16 4.23 -1.94 -9.46
CA PHE A 16 3.84 -0.52 -9.49
C PHE A 16 4.18 0.27 -8.23
N LEU A 17 4.64 -0.37 -7.17
CA LEU A 17 4.82 0.31 -5.88
C LEU A 17 6.10 1.13 -5.80
N ARG A 18 7.16 0.73 -6.49
CA ARG A 18 8.45 1.43 -6.49
C ARG A 18 9.27 1.10 -7.74
N ASP A 19 9.89 2.13 -8.31
CA ASP A 19 10.77 2.00 -9.47
C ASP A 19 12.21 1.59 -9.09
N ASP A 20 12.59 1.83 -7.83
CA ASP A 20 13.94 1.66 -7.31
C ASP A 20 14.13 0.34 -6.54
N VAL A 21 13.19 -0.59 -6.65
CA VAL A 21 13.29 -1.90 -6.01
C VAL A 21 14.24 -2.79 -6.81
N SER A 22 15.27 -3.31 -6.13
CA SER A 22 16.19 -4.27 -6.70
C SER A 22 15.49 -5.61 -6.99
N GLU A 23 15.74 -6.19 -8.17
CA GLU A 23 15.31 -7.53 -8.55
C GLU A 23 16.29 -8.63 -8.09
N ASP A 24 17.28 -8.28 -7.29
CA ASP A 24 18.27 -9.22 -6.80
C ASP A 24 17.66 -10.38 -6.01
N PRO A 25 18.28 -11.57 -6.04
CA PRO A 25 17.78 -12.71 -5.30
C PRO A 25 17.77 -12.45 -3.80
N ARG A 26 16.85 -13.11 -3.10
CA ARG A 26 16.73 -13.02 -1.65
C ARG A 26 18.01 -13.50 -0.96
N GLU A 27 18.47 -12.77 0.05
CA GLU A 27 19.55 -13.20 0.93
C GLU A 27 19.17 -14.48 1.70
N GLN A 28 20.10 -15.39 1.73
CA GLN A 28 19.92 -16.65 2.45
C GLN A 28 20.69 -16.64 3.77
N GLN A 29 19.97 -16.93 4.85
CA GLN A 29 20.60 -17.11 6.16
C GLN A 29 21.50 -18.35 6.14
N LYS A 30 22.70 -18.22 6.68
CA LYS A 30 23.58 -19.36 6.92
C LYS A 30 22.99 -20.24 8.01
N LEU A 31 22.88 -21.52 7.74
CA LEU A 31 22.40 -22.51 8.70
C LEU A 31 23.59 -23.29 9.26
N ILE A 32 23.55 -23.64 10.55
CA ILE A 32 24.53 -24.54 11.14
C ILE A 32 24.40 -25.93 10.52
N SER A 33 25.51 -26.71 10.54
CA SER A 33 25.55 -28.04 9.96
C SER A 33 24.53 -29.00 10.60
N LEU A 34 24.10 -30.01 9.83
CA LEU A 34 23.13 -31.01 10.32
C LEU A 34 23.60 -31.74 11.58
N GLU A 35 24.88 -32.02 11.68
CA GLU A 35 25.46 -32.72 12.84
C GLU A 35 25.43 -31.87 14.11
N LEU A 36 25.72 -30.57 13.98
CA LEU A 36 25.59 -29.64 15.10
C LEU A 36 24.13 -29.46 15.54
N ARG A 37 23.17 -29.53 14.61
CA ARG A 37 21.73 -29.45 14.94
C ARG A 37 21.26 -30.65 15.78
N LYS A 38 21.78 -31.83 15.49
CA LYS A 38 21.42 -33.06 16.23
C LYS A 38 21.89 -33.04 17.68
N ASN A 39 23.04 -32.40 17.93
CA ASN A 39 23.75 -32.50 19.21
C ASN A 39 23.79 -31.20 20.03
N SER A 40 23.02 -30.17 19.62
CA SER A 40 22.97 -28.92 20.36
C SER A 40 21.64 -28.22 20.24
N PHE A 41 21.29 -27.40 21.25
CA PHE A 41 20.15 -26.48 21.24
C PHE A 41 20.57 -25.06 20.75
N LYS A 42 21.67 -24.93 20.02
CA LYS A 42 22.11 -23.66 19.43
C LYS A 42 21.11 -23.23 18.36
N GLU A 43 20.97 -21.91 18.17
CA GLU A 43 20.16 -21.34 17.12
C GLU A 43 20.59 -21.88 15.75
N VAL A 44 19.61 -22.39 14.99
CA VAL A 44 19.89 -23.10 13.72
C VAL A 44 20.23 -22.12 12.60
N ALA A 45 19.60 -20.96 12.57
CA ALA A 45 19.82 -19.93 11.56
C ALA A 45 20.74 -18.84 12.13
N ALA A 46 21.82 -18.55 11.46
CA ALA A 46 22.70 -17.45 11.85
C ALA A 46 22.03 -16.10 11.60
N THR A 47 22.32 -15.13 12.44
CA THR A 47 21.88 -13.74 12.24
C THR A 47 22.48 -13.19 10.93
N MET A 48 21.70 -12.46 10.17
CA MET A 48 22.17 -11.75 8.98
C MET A 48 23.20 -10.66 9.35
N THR A 49 24.18 -10.46 8.50
CA THR A 49 25.12 -9.33 8.65
C THR A 49 24.43 -8.01 8.32
N LYS A 50 25.05 -6.89 8.72
CA LYS A 50 24.53 -5.56 8.40
C LYS A 50 24.37 -5.36 6.89
N GLU A 51 25.34 -5.82 6.11
CA GLU A 51 25.35 -5.73 4.65
C GLU A 51 24.20 -6.53 4.04
N GLN A 52 23.94 -7.75 4.53
CA GLN A 52 22.82 -8.58 4.10
C GLN A 52 21.46 -7.93 4.43
N ILE A 53 21.33 -7.33 5.61
CA ILE A 53 20.10 -6.61 6.00
C ILE A 53 19.89 -5.37 5.12
N MET A 54 20.97 -4.63 4.81
CA MET A 54 20.87 -3.47 3.92
C MET A 54 20.48 -3.89 2.50
N HIS A 55 21.03 -4.99 1.99
CA HIS A 55 20.69 -5.54 0.68
C HIS A 55 19.21 -6.01 0.64
N GLU A 56 18.74 -6.74 1.64
CA GLU A 56 17.31 -7.10 1.75
C GLU A 56 16.41 -5.85 1.88
N GLY A 57 16.89 -4.77 2.51
CA GLY A 57 16.17 -3.50 2.58
C GLY A 57 15.96 -2.84 1.21
N GLN A 58 16.90 -2.97 0.29
CA GLN A 58 16.78 -2.45 -1.08
C GLN A 58 15.73 -3.19 -1.92
N ARG A 59 15.43 -4.43 -1.56
CA ARG A 59 14.38 -5.25 -2.19
C ARG A 59 12.99 -4.99 -1.59
N CYS A 60 12.89 -4.18 -0.56
CA CYS A 60 11.64 -3.90 0.12
C CYS A 60 10.74 -3.02 -0.74
N ILE A 61 9.58 -3.54 -1.14
CA ILE A 61 8.57 -2.81 -1.91
C ILE A 61 7.74 -1.84 -1.04
N GLU A 62 8.09 -1.66 0.21
CA GLU A 62 7.39 -0.79 1.16
C GLU A 62 5.86 -0.97 1.13
N CYS A 63 5.38 -2.20 1.07
CA CYS A 63 3.96 -2.55 0.93
C CYS A 63 3.07 -2.15 2.12
N SER A 64 3.63 -1.49 3.12
CA SER A 64 2.92 -0.89 4.24
C SER A 64 2.60 0.58 3.97
N CYS A 65 2.06 1.30 4.95
CA CYS A 65 1.71 2.71 4.78
C CYS A 65 2.91 3.67 4.67
N THR A 66 4.14 3.17 4.59
CA THR A 66 5.36 3.96 4.39
C THR A 66 5.72 4.18 2.93
N ASP A 67 5.02 3.57 1.99
CA ASP A 67 5.27 3.69 0.54
C ASP A 67 5.07 5.11 0.00
N LYS A 68 4.18 5.91 0.60
CA LYS A 68 4.04 7.32 0.27
C LYS A 68 4.84 8.19 1.22
N LYS A 69 5.92 8.81 0.73
CA LYS A 69 6.85 9.64 1.54
C LYS A 69 6.19 10.89 2.13
N ASP A 70 5.25 11.49 1.41
CA ASP A 70 4.54 12.74 1.76
C ASP A 70 3.15 12.48 2.40
N CYS A 71 2.95 11.35 3.04
CA CYS A 71 1.68 11.02 3.71
C CYS A 71 1.42 11.95 4.89
N LYS A 72 0.47 12.88 4.74
CA LYS A 72 0.10 13.86 5.78
C LYS A 72 -0.45 13.22 7.06
N LEU A 73 -1.17 12.10 6.92
CA LEU A 73 -1.64 11.37 8.10
C LEU A 73 -0.49 10.82 8.94
N ARG A 74 0.55 10.29 8.31
CA ARG A 74 1.74 9.78 9.00
C ARG A 74 2.50 10.92 9.67
N GLU A 75 2.77 12.01 8.94
CA GLU A 75 3.46 13.20 9.46
C GLU A 75 2.78 13.74 10.72
N HIS A 76 1.46 13.90 10.69
CA HIS A 76 0.70 14.34 11.86
C HIS A 76 0.62 13.28 12.95
N GLY A 77 0.49 12.00 12.57
CA GLY A 77 0.52 10.89 13.52
C GLY A 77 1.81 10.85 14.33
N ASP A 78 2.95 11.04 13.68
CA ASP A 78 4.27 11.11 14.33
C ASP A 78 4.38 12.35 15.21
N THR A 79 3.93 13.51 14.72
CA THR A 79 3.94 14.78 15.49
C THR A 79 3.13 14.67 16.78
N TYR A 80 1.98 14.02 16.75
CA TYR A 80 1.10 13.84 17.92
C TYR A 80 1.38 12.54 18.70
N GLY A 81 2.41 11.79 18.37
CA GLY A 81 2.77 10.55 19.06
C GLY A 81 1.68 9.47 18.98
N CYS A 82 0.93 9.42 17.88
CA CYS A 82 -0.16 8.47 17.71
C CYS A 82 0.37 7.03 17.62
N LYS A 83 -0.24 6.12 18.38
CA LYS A 83 0.08 4.69 18.34
C LYS A 83 -1.00 3.95 17.57
N ALA A 84 -0.61 3.19 16.55
CA ALA A 84 -1.55 2.45 15.68
C ALA A 84 -2.36 1.37 16.42
N ASP A 85 -1.88 0.91 17.56
CA ASP A 85 -2.49 -0.14 18.41
C ASP A 85 -3.23 0.41 19.63
N ALA A 86 -3.26 1.73 19.82
CA ALA A 86 -3.92 2.37 20.96
C ALA A 86 -5.43 2.08 20.99
N ILE A 87 -6.05 1.95 19.83
CA ILE A 87 -7.48 1.65 19.72
C ILE A 87 -7.65 0.25 19.13
N LYS A 88 -8.18 -0.66 19.92
CA LYS A 88 -8.56 -2.01 19.46
C LYS A 88 -9.95 -1.97 18.84
N GLY A 89 -10.13 -2.70 17.74
CA GLY A 89 -11.43 -2.76 17.09
C GLY A 89 -11.40 -3.46 15.74
N LYS A 90 -12.58 -3.54 15.12
CA LYS A 90 -12.73 -4.13 13.78
C LYS A 90 -12.07 -3.22 12.75
N ARG A 91 -11.18 -3.79 11.95
CA ARG A 91 -10.53 -3.10 10.83
C ARG A 91 -11.26 -3.39 9.52
N LEU A 92 -11.34 -2.41 8.65
CA LEU A 92 -11.80 -2.64 7.30
C LEU A 92 -10.83 -3.55 6.55
N PRO A 93 -11.34 -4.45 5.71
CA PRO A 93 -10.48 -5.24 4.85
C PRO A 93 -9.74 -4.32 3.88
N VAL A 94 -8.45 -4.56 3.72
CA VAL A 94 -7.66 -3.91 2.67
C VAL A 94 -8.20 -4.36 1.32
N SER A 95 -8.47 -3.43 0.42
CA SER A 95 -8.94 -3.75 -0.93
C SER A 95 -8.41 -2.73 -1.91
N TYR A 96 -7.91 -3.24 -3.03
CA TYR A 96 -7.39 -2.45 -4.13
C TYR A 96 -8.37 -2.46 -5.29
N ASP A 97 -8.49 -1.32 -5.96
CA ASP A 97 -9.10 -1.24 -7.27
C ASP A 97 -8.00 -0.92 -8.28
N ILE A 98 -7.65 -1.92 -9.08
CA ILE A 98 -6.58 -1.88 -10.09
C ILE A 98 -7.13 -2.08 -11.51
N ARG A 99 -8.45 -1.94 -11.69
CA ARG A 99 -9.11 -2.14 -12.99
C ARG A 99 -8.66 -1.13 -14.04
N HIS A 100 -8.30 0.08 -13.61
CA HIS A 100 -7.75 1.08 -14.53
C HIS A 100 -6.25 0.83 -14.77
N PRO A 101 -5.77 0.93 -16.02
CA PRO A 101 -4.38 0.64 -16.35
C PRO A 101 -3.36 1.58 -15.69
N SER A 102 -3.76 2.83 -15.42
CA SER A 102 -2.86 3.88 -14.93
C SER A 102 -3.20 4.38 -13.52
N ILE A 103 -4.31 3.97 -12.92
CA ILE A 103 -4.77 4.47 -11.61
C ILE A 103 -4.99 3.30 -10.67
N ILE A 104 -4.48 3.43 -9.46
CA ILE A 104 -4.75 2.51 -8.37
C ILE A 104 -5.56 3.22 -7.27
N GLN A 105 -6.51 2.52 -6.69
CA GLN A 105 -7.18 2.95 -5.48
C GLN A 105 -6.98 1.93 -4.35
N ASP A 106 -6.21 2.31 -3.34
CA ASP A 106 -6.09 1.55 -2.10
C ASP A 106 -7.14 2.03 -1.09
N ARG A 107 -8.22 1.27 -0.98
CA ARG A 107 -9.30 1.59 -0.05
C ARG A 107 -8.89 1.41 1.41
N GLY A 108 -7.83 0.66 1.69
CA GLY A 108 -7.29 0.47 3.03
C GLY A 108 -6.59 1.72 3.57
N LYS A 109 -5.96 2.51 2.70
CA LYS A 109 -5.34 3.80 3.06
C LYS A 109 -6.33 4.95 3.17
N CYS A 110 -7.52 4.81 2.60
CA CYS A 110 -8.51 5.89 2.52
C CYS A 110 -9.04 6.29 3.90
N ILE A 111 -8.76 7.52 4.32
CA ILE A 111 -9.28 8.12 5.57
C ILE A 111 -10.68 8.74 5.43
N LYS A 112 -11.31 8.57 4.27
CA LYS A 112 -12.68 9.03 3.98
C LYS A 112 -12.86 10.56 4.10
N CYS A 113 -11.81 11.35 3.89
CA CYS A 113 -11.83 12.81 4.01
C CYS A 113 -12.70 13.51 2.96
N GLY A 114 -13.03 12.85 1.83
CA GLY A 114 -13.88 13.40 0.79
C GLY A 114 -13.22 14.42 -0.15
N VAL A 115 -11.93 14.74 0.03
CA VAL A 115 -11.21 15.71 -0.80
C VAL A 115 -11.28 15.35 -2.27
N CYS A 116 -11.03 14.09 -2.64
CA CYS A 116 -11.10 13.63 -4.03
C CYS A 116 -12.49 13.80 -4.65
N VAL A 117 -13.55 13.65 -3.86
CA VAL A 117 -14.94 13.88 -4.31
C VAL A 117 -15.17 15.36 -4.61
N LYS A 118 -14.74 16.25 -3.70
CA LYS A 118 -14.87 17.70 -3.89
C LYS A 118 -14.05 18.18 -5.08
N VAL A 119 -12.80 17.77 -5.20
CA VAL A 119 -11.94 18.14 -6.33
C VAL A 119 -12.54 17.69 -7.66
N CYS A 120 -13.03 16.45 -7.74
CA CYS A 120 -13.67 15.96 -8.95
C CYS A 120 -14.92 16.78 -9.33
N LYS A 121 -15.71 17.19 -8.33
CA LYS A 121 -16.95 17.96 -8.54
C LYS A 121 -16.68 19.45 -8.79
N GLU A 122 -15.88 20.10 -7.92
CA GLU A 122 -15.80 21.56 -7.84
C GLU A 122 -14.66 22.13 -8.70
N VAL A 123 -13.56 21.39 -8.85
CA VAL A 123 -12.39 21.84 -9.63
C VAL A 123 -12.49 21.32 -11.06
N VAL A 124 -12.78 20.03 -11.22
CA VAL A 124 -12.81 19.36 -12.54
C VAL A 124 -14.17 19.44 -13.20
N ASN A 125 -15.21 19.86 -12.46
CA ASN A 125 -16.62 19.86 -12.89
C ASN A 125 -17.13 18.51 -13.39
N ARG A 126 -16.63 17.40 -12.78
CA ARG A 126 -17.06 16.04 -13.03
C ARG A 126 -17.56 15.45 -11.72
N THR A 127 -18.63 14.68 -11.73
CA THR A 127 -19.20 14.03 -10.53
C THR A 127 -18.98 12.52 -10.57
N LEU A 128 -17.78 12.09 -10.95
CA LEU A 128 -17.45 10.67 -11.09
C LEU A 128 -17.28 9.96 -9.76
N LEU A 129 -16.72 10.66 -8.77
CA LEU A 129 -16.46 10.11 -7.45
C LEU A 129 -17.57 10.49 -6.47
N SER A 130 -18.00 9.52 -5.70
CA SER A 130 -18.99 9.73 -4.63
C SER A 130 -18.76 8.79 -3.46
N PRO A 131 -19.19 9.15 -2.24
CA PRO A 131 -19.28 8.22 -1.14
C PRO A 131 -20.30 7.12 -1.47
N LYS A 132 -19.92 5.88 -1.22
CA LYS A 132 -20.76 4.69 -1.37
C LYS A 132 -20.86 3.96 -0.05
N LYS A 133 -21.95 3.19 0.12
CA LYS A 133 -22.27 2.46 1.36
C LYS A 133 -22.51 3.43 2.52
N ARG A 134 -22.69 2.89 3.74
CA ARG A 134 -23.01 3.69 4.93
C ARG A 134 -22.20 3.21 6.14
N GLY A 135 -22.04 4.09 7.13
CA GLY A 135 -21.40 3.81 8.39
C GLY A 135 -19.95 3.32 8.22
N PHE A 136 -19.62 2.29 8.95
CA PHE A 136 -18.26 1.73 8.95
C PHE A 136 -17.75 1.31 7.56
N PHE A 137 -18.66 0.84 6.70
CA PHE A 137 -18.32 0.37 5.35
C PHE A 137 -18.31 1.47 4.28
N THR A 138 -18.50 2.74 4.65
CA THR A 138 -18.40 3.85 3.71
C THR A 138 -17.08 3.80 2.95
N CYS A 139 -17.12 3.94 1.64
CA CYS A 139 -15.95 4.04 0.77
C CYS A 139 -16.22 5.05 -0.35
N VAL A 140 -15.17 5.59 -0.92
CA VAL A 140 -15.28 6.43 -2.12
C VAL A 140 -15.12 5.56 -3.37
N GLY A 141 -15.84 5.88 -4.41
CA GLY A 141 -15.71 5.19 -5.70
C GLY A 141 -16.59 5.81 -6.76
N THR A 142 -16.58 5.22 -7.96
CA THR A 142 -17.40 5.62 -9.09
C THR A 142 -18.82 5.08 -8.97
N ALA A 143 -19.78 5.70 -9.68
CA ALA A 143 -21.15 5.23 -9.73
C ALA A 143 -21.20 3.78 -10.25
N PHE A 144 -22.09 2.99 -9.63
CA PHE A 144 -22.28 1.56 -9.95
C PHE A 144 -21.01 0.70 -9.94
N ASP A 145 -19.94 1.20 -9.32
CA ASP A 145 -18.63 0.53 -9.23
C ASP A 145 -17.99 0.19 -10.58
N LYS A 146 -18.25 1.00 -11.62
CA LYS A 146 -17.77 0.79 -12.99
C LYS A 146 -16.24 0.95 -13.15
N GLY A 147 -15.54 1.48 -12.12
CA GLY A 147 -14.13 1.83 -12.22
C GLY A 147 -13.91 3.24 -12.77
N PHE A 148 -12.63 3.62 -12.89
CA PHE A 148 -12.25 4.92 -13.44
C PHE A 148 -12.32 4.86 -14.97
N PRO A 149 -12.92 5.84 -15.65
CA PRO A 149 -12.84 5.96 -17.10
C PRO A 149 -11.44 6.45 -17.55
N ASP A 150 -11.06 6.17 -18.79
CA ASP A 150 -9.74 6.54 -19.35
C ASP A 150 -9.42 8.04 -19.24
N SER A 151 -10.43 8.89 -19.34
CA SER A 151 -10.28 10.34 -19.17
C SER A 151 -9.81 10.77 -17.76
N CYS A 152 -9.81 9.87 -16.77
CA CYS A 152 -9.23 10.12 -15.46
C CYS A 152 -7.71 10.06 -15.47
N ALA A 153 -7.10 9.29 -16.39
CA ALA A 153 -5.65 9.23 -16.56
C ALA A 153 -5.05 10.55 -17.03
N GLU A 154 -5.81 11.32 -17.81
CA GLU A 154 -5.37 12.64 -18.28
C GLU A 154 -5.56 13.72 -17.22
N CYS A 155 -6.53 13.55 -16.33
CA CYS A 155 -6.89 14.56 -15.34
C CYS A 155 -6.01 14.50 -14.08
N GLY A 156 -5.99 13.36 -13.36
CA GLY A 156 -5.16 13.12 -12.17
C GLY A 156 -5.42 13.97 -10.93
N GLU A 157 -6.28 14.98 -10.97
CA GLU A 157 -6.45 15.96 -9.89
C GLU A 157 -6.84 15.35 -8.54
N CYS A 158 -7.67 14.32 -8.54
CA CYS A 158 -8.05 13.62 -7.31
C CYS A 158 -6.90 12.79 -6.71
N ILE A 159 -5.94 12.37 -7.54
CA ILE A 159 -4.72 11.68 -7.12
C ILE A 159 -3.80 12.67 -6.43
N ASN A 160 -3.52 13.81 -7.08
CA ASN A 160 -2.67 14.87 -6.56
C ASN A 160 -3.20 15.42 -5.21
N ALA A 161 -4.52 15.51 -5.08
CA ALA A 161 -5.16 16.02 -3.87
C ALA A 161 -5.30 14.98 -2.75
N CYS A 162 -4.96 13.71 -2.97
CA CYS A 162 -5.13 12.68 -1.95
C CYS A 162 -4.06 12.77 -0.86
N PRO A 163 -4.42 13.11 0.41
CA PRO A 163 -3.42 13.37 1.45
C PRO A 163 -2.69 12.12 1.94
N VAL A 164 -3.20 10.93 1.64
CA VAL A 164 -2.67 9.66 2.15
C VAL A 164 -2.28 8.67 1.05
N GLY A 165 -2.35 9.07 -0.23
CA GLY A 165 -2.06 8.17 -1.35
C GLY A 165 -3.00 6.97 -1.48
N ALA A 166 -4.25 7.13 -1.05
CA ALA A 166 -5.29 6.13 -1.31
C ALA A 166 -5.71 6.08 -2.78
N LEU A 167 -5.52 7.15 -3.51
CA LEU A 167 -5.54 7.24 -4.97
C LEU A 167 -4.11 7.57 -5.40
N ASP A 168 -3.59 6.80 -6.33
CA ASP A 168 -2.23 7.00 -6.84
C ASP A 168 -2.10 6.53 -8.28
N TRP A 169 -1.01 6.91 -8.91
CA TRP A 169 -0.66 6.43 -10.23
C TRP A 169 -0.16 4.99 -10.17
N ARG A 170 -0.62 4.18 -11.09
CA ARG A 170 -0.07 2.86 -11.31
C ARG A 170 1.12 3.01 -12.27
N ILE A 171 2.32 2.89 -11.74
CA ILE A 171 3.55 2.95 -12.54
C ILE A 171 3.60 1.66 -13.37
N LYS A 172 3.57 1.80 -14.68
CA LYS A 172 3.91 0.71 -15.60
C LYS A 172 5.42 0.80 -15.83
N LYS A 173 6.13 -0.27 -15.51
CA LYS A 173 7.45 -0.51 -16.07
C LYS A 173 7.34 -0.81 -17.56
#